data_7d3af58a8183ebe437b0bd2b92389762
#
_entry.id   7d3af58a8183ebe437b0bd2b92389762
#
_cell.length_a   1.000
_cell.length_b   1.000
_cell.length_c   1.000
_cell.angle_alpha   90.00
_cell.angle_beta   90.00
_cell.angle_gamma   90.00
#
_symmetry.space_group_name_H-M   'P 1'
#
loop_
_entity.id
_entity.type
_entity.pdbx_description
1 polymer ?
#
loop_
_entity_poly.entity_id
_entity_poly.type
_entity_poly.pdbx_seq_one_letter_code
_entity_poly.pdbx_strand_id
1 'polypeptide(L)'
;MPFVFPDTTVSKDYFTDNNASGGEGGSPFDFVKLDKGAVLKKIKAWKDNWLISGVEVWMSDGSNKLVGKRGGPSGEFTFRDGELIKKLNVQASAPYSSVLKRRRLGAIWLETDKERSWGIYAHSLTEDGSYWPDVGSGICCGIFGSAGDAVDRLGFAMLQPISRAVLTDVKYPNLDMEIVASTPTTVAHQVFSNGTDLDQTFELSGSRSVTITREWSLTTSLSMTISVEVTAGIPEVVSAKTGFSWTVSSLATHSVSTSNTETKTWRWPLVCPPHSRILGEATMYADDIDTEYEADMELQLKNGKTYRYHVNGVYNGLNARSGNVKLDNLGPYTGN
;
A
#
# COMPACT_ATOMS: atom_id res chain seq x y z
N MET A 1 -16.41 -32.56 1.17
CA MET A 1 -16.92 -31.65 0.12
C MET A 1 -16.11 -30.36 0.20
N PRO A 2 -15.66 -29.80 -0.90
CA PRO A 2 -15.02 -28.48 -0.87
C PRO A 2 -16.02 -27.48 -0.29
N PHE A 3 -15.55 -26.64 0.62
CA PHE A 3 -16.37 -25.63 1.29
C PHE A 3 -16.81 -24.57 0.27
N VAL A 4 -18.07 -24.20 0.26
CA VAL A 4 -18.62 -23.10 -0.54
C VAL A 4 -18.72 -21.89 0.38
N PHE A 5 -18.26 -20.74 -0.05
CA PHE A 5 -18.49 -19.48 0.66
C PHE A 5 -19.94 -19.04 0.42
N PRO A 6 -20.84 -19.11 1.42
CA PRO A 6 -22.26 -18.82 1.21
C PRO A 6 -22.57 -17.32 1.04
N ASP A 7 -21.77 -16.44 1.63
CA ASP A 7 -22.10 -15.03 1.78
C ASP A 7 -21.16 -14.09 0.97
N THR A 8 -20.03 -14.58 0.46
CA THR A 8 -19.10 -13.74 -0.30
C THR A 8 -19.24 -13.93 -1.81
N THR A 9 -19.12 -12.84 -2.55
CA THR A 9 -19.04 -12.82 -4.03
C THR A 9 -17.63 -13.06 -4.56
N VAL A 10 -16.62 -13.09 -3.67
CA VAL A 10 -15.21 -13.29 -4.04
C VAL A 10 -14.97 -14.74 -4.42
N SER A 11 -14.38 -14.97 -5.61
CA SER A 11 -14.07 -16.34 -6.07
C SER A 11 -13.09 -17.03 -5.10
N LYS A 12 -13.38 -18.29 -4.78
CA LYS A 12 -12.48 -19.14 -4.00
C LYS A 12 -11.12 -19.37 -4.68
N ASP A 13 -11.00 -19.16 -5.98
CA ASP A 13 -9.76 -19.35 -6.74
C ASP A 13 -8.63 -18.39 -6.30
N TYR A 14 -8.97 -17.31 -5.59
CA TYR A 14 -7.99 -16.39 -5.03
C TYR A 14 -7.37 -16.88 -3.72
N PHE A 15 -7.95 -17.94 -3.12
CA PHE A 15 -7.48 -18.51 -1.87
C PHE A 15 -6.85 -19.88 -2.09
N THR A 16 -6.03 -20.32 -1.13
CA THR A 16 -5.53 -21.68 -1.08
C THR A 16 -6.70 -22.66 -0.91
N ASP A 17 -6.57 -23.88 -1.44
CA ASP A 17 -7.64 -24.88 -1.40
C ASP A 17 -7.72 -25.56 0.00
N ASN A 18 -8.03 -24.76 1.00
CA ASN A 18 -8.13 -25.19 2.38
C ASN A 18 -9.55 -25.65 2.73
N ASN A 19 -9.61 -26.63 3.63
CA ASN A 19 -10.85 -27.09 4.23
C ASN A 19 -11.07 -26.47 5.62
N ALA A 20 -12.31 -26.45 6.08
CA ALA A 20 -12.63 -26.20 7.47
C ALA A 20 -12.45 -27.50 8.28
N SER A 21 -11.76 -27.41 9.41
CA SER A 21 -11.56 -28.52 10.35
C SER A 21 -12.53 -28.45 11.52
N GLY A 22 -13.01 -29.60 11.98
CA GLY A 22 -14.00 -29.72 13.07
C GLY A 22 -15.03 -30.82 12.81
N GLY A 23 -16.28 -30.54 13.12
CA GLY A 23 -17.43 -31.42 12.92
C GLY A 23 -18.35 -31.00 11.78
N GLU A 24 -19.47 -31.72 11.62
CA GLU A 24 -20.43 -31.50 10.52
C GLU A 24 -21.68 -30.69 10.95
N GLY A 25 -21.75 -30.20 12.19
CA GLY A 25 -22.89 -29.46 12.71
C GLY A 25 -22.92 -27.99 12.28
N GLY A 26 -23.92 -27.27 12.80
CA GLY A 26 -24.07 -25.83 12.69
C GLY A 26 -24.52 -25.32 11.32
N SER A 27 -24.81 -24.02 11.27
CA SER A 27 -25.12 -23.31 10.03
C SER A 27 -23.84 -22.84 9.35
N PRO A 28 -23.73 -22.94 8.03
CA PRO A 28 -22.59 -22.42 7.29
C PRO A 28 -22.44 -20.92 7.47
N PHE A 29 -21.20 -20.43 7.47
CA PHE A 29 -20.87 -19.02 7.44
C PHE A 29 -19.57 -18.80 6.64
N ASP A 30 -19.42 -17.62 6.11
CA ASP A 30 -18.15 -17.04 5.74
C ASP A 30 -18.09 -15.57 6.16
N PHE A 31 -16.87 -15.08 6.29
CA PHE A 31 -16.58 -13.68 6.56
C PHE A 31 -15.23 -13.36 5.93
N VAL A 32 -15.27 -13.05 4.63
CA VAL A 32 -14.11 -12.79 3.79
C VAL A 32 -14.17 -11.35 3.28
N LYS A 33 -13.08 -10.61 3.38
CA LYS A 33 -12.99 -9.17 3.11
C LYS A 33 -11.92 -8.79 2.10
N LEU A 34 -11.59 -9.69 1.19
CA LEU A 34 -10.63 -9.40 0.12
C LEU A 34 -11.09 -8.24 -0.79
N ASP A 35 -12.39 -8.10 -1.00
CA ASP A 35 -13.03 -7.02 -1.77
C ASP A 35 -12.79 -5.61 -1.18
N LYS A 36 -12.41 -5.55 0.08
CA LYS A 36 -12.01 -4.31 0.78
C LYS A 36 -10.49 -4.18 0.96
N GLY A 37 -9.71 -5.10 0.41
CA GLY A 37 -8.27 -5.15 0.69
C GLY A 37 -7.98 -5.31 2.19
N ALA A 38 -8.91 -5.88 2.95
CA ALA A 38 -8.78 -6.06 4.38
C ALA A 38 -8.19 -7.42 4.71
N VAL A 39 -7.37 -7.45 5.77
CA VAL A 39 -6.69 -8.63 6.28
C VAL A 39 -7.03 -8.86 7.75
N LEU A 40 -6.84 -10.08 8.22
CA LEU A 40 -7.05 -10.43 9.63
C LEU A 40 -6.11 -9.63 10.53
N LYS A 41 -6.68 -8.79 11.41
CA LYS A 41 -5.94 -7.95 12.35
C LYS A 41 -5.92 -8.52 13.75
N LYS A 42 -7.00 -9.19 14.17
CA LYS A 42 -7.09 -9.78 15.50
C LYS A 42 -8.00 -11.02 15.48
N ILE A 43 -7.65 -12.00 16.26
CA ILE A 43 -8.47 -13.17 16.57
C ILE A 43 -8.60 -13.35 18.09
N LYS A 44 -9.80 -13.64 18.54
CA LYS A 44 -10.07 -14.03 19.92
C LYS A 44 -10.93 -15.27 19.92
N ALA A 45 -10.61 -16.22 20.77
CA ALA A 45 -11.40 -17.44 20.89
C ALA A 45 -11.67 -17.79 22.36
N TRP A 46 -12.79 -18.42 22.58
CA TRP A 46 -13.25 -18.94 23.88
C TRP A 46 -13.37 -20.44 23.81
N LYS A 47 -13.08 -21.08 24.91
CA LYS A 47 -13.13 -22.54 25.03
C LYS A 47 -13.85 -22.99 26.28
N ASP A 48 -14.34 -24.20 26.23
CA ASP A 48 -14.62 -25.02 27.42
C ASP A 48 -13.64 -26.22 27.49
N ASN A 49 -13.97 -27.23 28.27
CA ASN A 49 -13.13 -28.42 28.40
C ASN A 49 -13.12 -29.29 27.12
N TRP A 50 -14.14 -29.19 26.28
CA TRP A 50 -14.38 -30.13 25.19
C TRP A 50 -14.17 -29.54 23.80
N LEU A 51 -14.39 -28.23 23.65
CA LEU A 51 -14.46 -27.59 22.35
C LEU A 51 -14.12 -26.09 22.42
N ILE A 52 -13.98 -25.46 21.25
CA ILE A 52 -13.97 -24.01 21.11
C ILE A 52 -15.43 -23.52 21.05
N SER A 53 -15.85 -22.78 22.08
CA SER A 53 -17.22 -22.28 22.20
C SER A 53 -17.49 -21.09 21.28
N GLY A 54 -16.50 -20.24 21.00
CA GLY A 54 -16.64 -19.10 20.13
C GLY A 54 -15.32 -18.64 19.54
N VAL A 55 -15.42 -18.04 18.37
CA VAL A 55 -14.30 -17.35 17.70
C VAL A 55 -14.80 -16.01 17.20
N GLU A 56 -14.05 -14.96 17.49
CA GLU A 56 -14.31 -13.61 16.99
C GLU A 56 -13.06 -13.10 16.27
N VAL A 57 -13.27 -12.58 15.08
CA VAL A 57 -12.19 -12.01 14.25
C VAL A 57 -12.48 -10.55 13.96
N TRP A 58 -11.45 -9.74 13.91
CA TRP A 58 -11.48 -8.35 13.47
C TRP A 58 -10.59 -8.21 12.25
N MET A 59 -11.14 -7.60 11.22
CA MET A 59 -10.41 -7.29 10.01
C MET A 59 -9.81 -5.88 10.11
N SER A 60 -8.85 -5.58 9.26
CA SER A 60 -8.16 -4.28 9.26
C SER A 60 -9.02 -3.10 8.81
N ASP A 61 -10.15 -3.34 8.15
CA ASP A 61 -11.17 -2.34 7.82
C ASP A 61 -12.11 -2.00 8.99
N GLY A 62 -11.85 -2.55 10.19
CA GLY A 62 -12.68 -2.37 11.39
C GLY A 62 -13.87 -3.32 11.49
N SER A 63 -14.20 -4.07 10.44
CA SER A 63 -15.27 -5.05 10.48
C SER A 63 -14.91 -6.25 11.37
N ASN A 64 -15.92 -6.86 12.00
CA ASN A 64 -15.74 -8.04 12.85
C ASN A 64 -16.86 -9.07 12.68
N LYS A 65 -16.58 -10.29 13.07
CA LYS A 65 -17.53 -11.40 13.09
C LYS A 65 -17.28 -12.30 14.30
N LEU A 66 -18.33 -12.51 15.09
CA LEU A 66 -18.37 -13.55 16.11
C LEU A 66 -19.11 -14.77 15.56
N VAL A 67 -18.56 -15.95 15.75
CA VAL A 67 -19.19 -17.24 15.47
C VAL A 67 -19.17 -18.09 16.74
N GLY A 68 -20.25 -18.83 17.01
CA GLY A 68 -20.44 -19.50 18.29
C GLY A 68 -20.81 -18.51 19.40
N LYS A 69 -20.42 -18.83 20.64
CA LYS A 69 -20.73 -18.05 21.85
C LYS A 69 -19.47 -17.63 22.59
N ARG A 70 -19.48 -16.42 23.13
CA ARG A 70 -18.48 -15.99 24.12
C ARG A 70 -18.77 -16.72 25.45
N GLY A 71 -17.78 -17.39 26.01
CA GLY A 71 -17.94 -18.08 27.30
C GLY A 71 -16.74 -18.93 27.67
N GLY A 72 -16.41 -18.97 28.97
CA GLY A 72 -15.26 -19.69 29.48
C GLY A 72 -13.89 -18.96 29.27
N PRO A 73 -12.78 -19.68 29.54
CA PRO A 73 -11.45 -19.16 29.32
C PRO A 73 -11.25 -18.71 27.84
N SER A 74 -10.54 -17.63 27.63
CA SER A 74 -10.28 -17.08 26.28
C SER A 74 -8.82 -16.76 26.09
N GLY A 75 -8.41 -16.71 24.81
CA GLY A 75 -7.12 -16.19 24.38
C GLY A 75 -7.31 -15.30 23.15
N GLU A 76 -6.43 -14.33 22.98
CA GLU A 76 -6.48 -13.45 21.83
C GLU A 76 -5.09 -13.22 21.24
N PHE A 77 -5.05 -12.89 19.95
CA PHE A 77 -3.84 -12.52 19.23
C PHE A 77 -4.13 -11.35 18.30
N THR A 78 -3.29 -10.32 18.39
CA THR A 78 -3.35 -9.17 17.51
C THR A 78 -2.10 -9.15 16.63
N PHE A 79 -2.31 -9.15 15.32
CA PHE A 79 -1.25 -9.06 14.33
C PHE A 79 -0.68 -7.63 14.28
N ARG A 80 0.63 -7.54 14.13
CA ARG A 80 1.32 -6.30 13.80
C ARG A 80 1.10 -5.96 12.32
N ASP A 81 1.39 -4.73 11.92
CA ASP A 81 1.32 -4.36 10.51
C ASP A 81 2.37 -5.14 9.71
N GLY A 82 1.96 -5.68 8.58
CA GLY A 82 2.79 -6.52 7.71
C GLY A 82 3.18 -7.89 8.30
N GLU A 83 2.54 -8.34 9.40
CA GLU A 83 2.83 -9.65 9.99
C GLU A 83 2.07 -10.76 9.26
N LEU A 84 2.80 -11.80 8.83
CA LEU A 84 2.30 -12.90 8.02
C LEU A 84 2.19 -14.20 8.82
N ILE A 85 1.15 -14.99 8.56
CA ILE A 85 1.04 -16.35 9.10
C ILE A 85 2.00 -17.28 8.38
N LYS A 86 2.91 -17.89 9.12
CA LYS A 86 3.91 -18.85 8.61
C LYS A 86 3.46 -20.31 8.76
N LYS A 87 2.73 -20.58 9.85
CA LYS A 87 2.12 -21.89 10.09
C LYS A 87 0.76 -21.70 10.73
N LEU A 88 -0.15 -22.57 10.39
CA LEU A 88 -1.51 -22.60 10.93
C LEU A 88 -1.92 -24.04 11.19
N ASN A 89 -2.51 -24.29 12.34
CA ASN A 89 -3.12 -25.58 12.68
C ASN A 89 -4.54 -25.35 13.18
N VAL A 90 -5.45 -26.13 12.65
CA VAL A 90 -6.86 -26.15 13.09
C VAL A 90 -7.21 -27.60 13.38
N GLN A 91 -7.64 -27.87 14.62
CA GLN A 91 -7.82 -29.24 15.06
C GLN A 91 -9.25 -29.51 15.52
N ALA A 92 -9.80 -30.62 15.08
CA ALA A 92 -11.07 -31.10 15.59
C ALA A 92 -10.92 -31.62 17.03
N SER A 93 -11.97 -31.47 17.84
CA SER A 93 -12.03 -32.09 19.19
C SER A 93 -12.11 -33.61 19.09
N ALA A 94 -11.81 -34.30 20.20
CA ALA A 94 -12.17 -35.68 20.34
C ALA A 94 -13.71 -35.86 20.23
N PRO A 95 -14.19 -37.01 19.81
CA PRO A 95 -15.63 -37.31 19.80
C PRO A 95 -16.25 -37.12 21.18
N TYR A 96 -17.36 -36.38 21.26
CA TYR A 96 -18.05 -36.11 22.54
C TYR A 96 -18.50 -37.38 23.25
N SER A 97 -18.83 -38.42 22.49
CA SER A 97 -19.13 -39.75 23.07
C SER A 97 -18.80 -40.86 22.06
N SER A 98 -18.59 -42.06 22.57
CA SER A 98 -18.38 -43.27 21.77
C SER A 98 -19.56 -43.60 20.87
N VAL A 99 -20.77 -43.16 21.23
CA VAL A 99 -22.03 -43.43 20.51
C VAL A 99 -22.27 -42.35 19.45
N LEU A 100 -22.16 -41.05 19.78
CA LEU A 100 -22.53 -39.96 18.87
C LEU A 100 -21.42 -39.54 17.90
N LYS A 101 -20.16 -39.87 18.21
CA LYS A 101 -18.98 -39.56 17.39
C LYS A 101 -18.91 -38.12 16.85
N ARG A 102 -19.67 -37.21 17.42
CA ARG A 102 -19.73 -35.80 16.97
C ARG A 102 -18.48 -35.08 17.43
N ARG A 103 -17.77 -34.52 16.48
CA ARG A 103 -16.64 -33.63 16.72
C ARG A 103 -17.08 -32.19 16.55
N ARG A 104 -16.28 -31.26 17.08
CA ARG A 104 -16.37 -29.80 16.86
C ARG A 104 -14.98 -29.23 16.74
N LEU A 105 -14.86 -27.91 16.59
CA LEU A 105 -13.57 -27.27 16.65
C LEU A 105 -12.96 -27.46 18.05
N GLY A 106 -11.74 -28.00 18.13
CA GLY A 106 -11.04 -28.31 19.37
C GLY A 106 -9.86 -27.38 19.65
N ALA A 107 -9.14 -26.98 18.64
CA ALA A 107 -8.00 -26.07 18.78
C ALA A 107 -7.75 -25.21 17.55
N ILE A 108 -7.11 -24.07 17.81
CA ILE A 108 -6.51 -23.19 16.81
C ILE A 108 -5.10 -22.86 17.28
N TRP A 109 -4.12 -22.96 16.41
CA TRP A 109 -2.76 -22.54 16.66
C TRP A 109 -2.17 -21.87 15.43
N LEU A 110 -1.36 -20.82 15.61
CA LEU A 110 -0.63 -20.15 14.54
C LEU A 110 0.76 -19.72 14.99
N GLU A 111 1.65 -19.60 14.01
CA GLU A 111 2.99 -19.02 14.12
C GLU A 111 3.17 -18.01 12.98
N THR A 112 3.81 -16.87 13.27
CA THR A 112 4.01 -15.80 12.31
C THR A 112 5.47 -15.68 11.87
N ASP A 113 5.72 -14.90 10.82
CA ASP A 113 7.05 -14.55 10.32
C ASP A 113 7.86 -13.66 11.29
N LYS A 114 7.20 -13.09 12.33
CA LYS A 114 7.82 -12.32 13.41
C LYS A 114 8.15 -13.18 14.63
N GLU A 115 8.25 -14.51 14.45
CA GLU A 115 8.55 -15.50 15.51
C GLU A 115 7.60 -15.42 16.70
N ARG A 116 6.36 -15.01 16.44
CA ARG A 116 5.29 -15.00 17.44
C ARG A 116 4.36 -16.17 17.20
N SER A 117 3.87 -16.77 18.29
CA SER A 117 2.88 -17.84 18.22
C SER A 117 1.73 -17.59 19.18
N TRP A 118 0.59 -18.15 18.84
CA TRP A 118 -0.61 -18.14 19.67
C TRP A 118 -1.37 -19.43 19.46
N GLY A 119 -2.03 -19.89 20.51
CA GLY A 119 -2.90 -21.04 20.42
C GLY A 119 -3.92 -21.10 21.54
N ILE A 120 -5.06 -21.71 21.25
CA ILE A 120 -6.11 -22.03 22.18
C ILE A 120 -6.55 -23.48 21.96
N TYR A 121 -6.66 -24.24 23.02
CA TYR A 121 -6.85 -25.69 22.99
C TYR A 121 -7.93 -26.12 23.97
N ALA A 122 -8.90 -26.89 23.52
CA ALA A 122 -9.76 -27.67 24.41
C ALA A 122 -8.94 -28.79 25.07
N HIS A 123 -9.45 -29.36 26.14
CA HIS A 123 -8.73 -30.40 26.85
C HIS A 123 -8.70 -31.74 26.11
N SER A 124 -9.75 -32.04 25.34
CA SER A 124 -9.90 -33.32 24.64
C SER A 124 -9.63 -33.20 23.18
N LEU A 125 -8.38 -33.47 22.79
CA LEU A 125 -7.92 -33.46 21.38
C LEU A 125 -7.46 -34.87 20.98
N THR A 126 -7.49 -35.14 19.67
CA THR A 126 -6.97 -36.38 19.08
C THR A 126 -6.06 -36.02 17.89
N GLU A 127 -4.99 -36.79 17.70
CA GLU A 127 -4.04 -36.52 16.63
C GLU A 127 -4.68 -36.59 15.24
N ASP A 128 -5.62 -37.49 15.02
CA ASP A 128 -6.37 -37.65 13.76
C ASP A 128 -7.28 -36.47 13.42
N GLY A 129 -7.50 -35.55 14.35
CA GLY A 129 -8.26 -34.31 14.17
C GLY A 129 -7.41 -33.13 13.71
N SER A 130 -6.08 -33.27 13.62
CA SER A 130 -5.17 -32.19 13.29
C SER A 130 -5.15 -31.93 11.79
N TYR A 131 -5.35 -30.65 11.41
CA TYR A 131 -5.29 -30.18 10.02
C TYR A 131 -4.35 -28.98 9.92
N TRP A 132 -3.45 -29.02 8.95
CA TRP A 132 -2.48 -27.98 8.65
C TRP A 132 -2.83 -27.29 7.32
N PRO A 133 -3.55 -26.16 7.36
CA PRO A 133 -3.88 -25.42 6.15
C PRO A 133 -2.63 -24.95 5.41
N ASP A 134 -2.71 -24.91 4.07
CA ASP A 134 -1.75 -24.16 3.26
C ASP A 134 -1.94 -22.65 3.53
N VAL A 135 -0.89 -22.01 4.03
CA VAL A 135 -0.91 -20.60 4.38
C VAL A 135 -0.71 -19.66 3.18
N GLY A 136 -0.39 -20.19 2.01
CA GLY A 136 -0.26 -19.42 0.77
C GLY A 136 0.74 -18.27 0.89
N SER A 137 0.25 -17.04 0.75
CA SER A 137 1.02 -15.82 0.95
C SER A 137 1.29 -15.49 2.42
N GLY A 138 0.68 -16.19 3.37
CA GLY A 138 0.65 -15.84 4.78
C GLY A 138 -0.43 -14.81 5.15
N ILE A 139 -1.15 -14.28 4.16
CA ILE A 139 -2.19 -13.26 4.36
C ILE A 139 -3.55 -13.94 4.52
N CYS A 140 -4.18 -13.71 5.66
CA CYS A 140 -5.54 -14.19 5.93
C CYS A 140 -6.55 -13.09 5.63
N CYS A 141 -7.46 -13.34 4.68
CA CYS A 141 -8.51 -12.41 4.27
C CYS A 141 -9.87 -12.71 4.93
N GLY A 142 -9.92 -13.64 5.86
CA GLY A 142 -11.14 -13.98 6.58
C GLY A 142 -11.24 -15.42 7.05
N ILE A 143 -12.43 -15.78 7.55
CA ILE A 143 -12.74 -17.10 8.05
C ILE A 143 -14.01 -17.66 7.41
N PHE A 144 -14.14 -18.98 7.41
CA PHE A 144 -15.33 -19.70 6.96
C PHE A 144 -15.54 -20.97 7.80
N GLY A 145 -16.72 -21.52 7.75
CA GLY A 145 -17.00 -22.73 8.49
C GLY A 145 -18.47 -22.99 8.76
N SER A 146 -18.76 -23.60 9.90
CA SER A 146 -20.12 -23.73 10.41
C SER A 146 -20.14 -23.59 11.94
N ALA A 147 -21.19 -22.96 12.44
CA ALA A 147 -21.38 -22.72 13.86
C ALA A 147 -22.86 -22.69 14.21
N GLY A 148 -23.13 -23.00 15.47
CA GLY A 148 -24.39 -22.81 16.16
C GLY A 148 -24.10 -22.17 17.51
N ASP A 149 -24.46 -22.89 18.61
CA ASP A 149 -24.10 -22.48 19.96
C ASP A 149 -22.60 -22.59 20.26
N ALA A 150 -21.86 -23.34 19.46
CA ALA A 150 -20.42 -23.44 19.49
C ALA A 150 -19.89 -23.48 18.05
N VAL A 151 -18.57 -23.42 17.89
CA VAL A 151 -17.95 -23.53 16.56
C VAL A 151 -17.86 -25.02 16.20
N ASP A 152 -18.58 -25.41 15.16
CA ASP A 152 -18.56 -26.79 14.68
C ASP A 152 -17.31 -27.07 13.88
N ARG A 153 -16.97 -26.19 12.91
CA ARG A 153 -15.75 -26.23 12.12
C ARG A 153 -15.31 -24.85 11.70
N LEU A 154 -14.00 -24.68 11.51
CA LEU A 154 -13.39 -23.42 11.11
C LEU A 154 -12.33 -23.64 10.03
N GLY A 155 -12.30 -22.76 9.06
CA GLY A 155 -11.25 -22.61 8.07
C GLY A 155 -10.84 -21.14 7.94
N PHE A 156 -9.67 -20.91 7.37
CA PHE A 156 -9.10 -19.59 7.13
C PHE A 156 -8.96 -19.38 5.63
N ALA A 157 -9.48 -18.26 5.13
CA ALA A 157 -9.34 -17.84 3.75
C ALA A 157 -7.94 -17.23 3.53
N MET A 158 -6.97 -18.09 3.28
CA MET A 158 -5.58 -17.71 3.05
C MET A 158 -5.39 -17.34 1.59
N LEU A 159 -4.88 -16.12 1.33
CA LEU A 159 -4.63 -15.63 -0.02
C LEU A 159 -3.54 -16.47 -0.69
N GLN A 160 -3.75 -16.81 -1.97
CA GLN A 160 -2.75 -17.49 -2.81
C GLN A 160 -1.43 -16.72 -2.79
N PRO A 161 -0.27 -17.40 -2.99
CA PRO A 161 1.00 -16.72 -3.13
C PRO A 161 0.95 -15.67 -4.25
N ILE A 162 1.37 -14.44 -3.92
CA ILE A 162 1.40 -13.32 -4.85
C ILE A 162 2.72 -13.37 -5.64
N SER A 163 2.65 -13.26 -6.95
CA SER A 163 3.80 -13.13 -7.83
C SER A 163 4.15 -11.67 -8.11
N ARG A 164 3.14 -10.80 -8.21
CA ARG A 164 3.29 -9.38 -8.47
C ARG A 164 2.08 -8.61 -7.97
N ALA A 165 2.29 -7.39 -7.46
CA ALA A 165 1.23 -6.45 -7.13
C ALA A 165 1.53 -5.09 -7.76
N VAL A 166 0.56 -4.51 -8.45
CA VAL A 166 0.74 -3.27 -9.21
C VAL A 166 -0.47 -2.37 -9.02
N LEU A 167 -0.22 -1.08 -8.76
CA LEU A 167 -1.21 -0.03 -8.96
C LEU A 167 -1.26 0.32 -10.45
N THR A 168 -2.43 0.20 -11.06
CA THR A 168 -2.69 0.50 -12.48
C THR A 168 -3.83 1.50 -12.60
N ASP A 169 -4.02 2.05 -13.80
CA ASP A 169 -5.09 3.00 -14.08
C ASP A 169 -5.14 4.21 -13.12
N VAL A 170 -3.95 4.65 -12.69
CA VAL A 170 -3.81 5.78 -11.76
C VAL A 170 -4.31 7.07 -12.42
N LYS A 171 -5.26 7.73 -11.74
CA LYS A 171 -5.86 9.01 -12.14
C LYS A 171 -5.74 10.00 -11.00
N TYR A 172 -5.66 11.28 -11.34
CA TYR A 172 -5.56 12.40 -10.40
C TYR A 172 -6.78 13.30 -10.62
N PRO A 173 -7.94 13.01 -9.98
CA PRO A 173 -9.21 13.66 -10.28
C PRO A 173 -9.24 15.15 -9.96
N ASN A 174 -8.45 15.60 -9.00
CA ASN A 174 -8.44 16.97 -8.50
C ASN A 174 -7.23 17.79 -8.96
N LEU A 175 -6.40 17.27 -9.86
CA LEU A 175 -5.13 17.90 -10.23
C LEU A 175 -5.27 19.35 -10.71
N ASP A 176 -6.30 19.65 -11.48
CA ASP A 176 -6.54 20.99 -12.01
C ASP A 176 -6.99 22.02 -10.96
N MET A 177 -7.40 21.55 -9.78
CA MET A 177 -7.83 22.38 -8.65
C MET A 177 -6.72 22.66 -7.64
N GLU A 178 -5.60 21.93 -7.74
CA GLU A 178 -4.47 22.07 -6.83
C GLU A 178 -3.77 23.42 -7.03
N ILE A 179 -3.49 24.11 -5.93
CA ILE A 179 -2.70 25.34 -5.93
C ILE A 179 -1.23 24.97 -5.89
N VAL A 180 -0.51 25.31 -6.94
CA VAL A 180 0.94 25.10 -6.99
C VAL A 180 1.64 26.08 -6.07
N ALA A 181 2.13 25.63 -4.95
CA ALA A 181 3.03 26.39 -4.09
C ALA A 181 4.47 26.30 -4.63
N SER A 182 4.79 27.13 -5.59
CA SER A 182 6.18 27.21 -6.12
C SER A 182 7.03 28.12 -5.25
N THR A 183 8.12 27.59 -4.71
CA THR A 183 9.10 28.38 -3.95
C THR A 183 10.25 28.77 -4.87
N PRO A 184 10.39 30.07 -5.23
CA PRO A 184 11.51 30.53 -6.04
C PRO A 184 12.78 30.50 -5.20
N THR A 185 13.86 30.02 -5.79
CA THR A 185 15.20 30.06 -5.19
C THR A 185 16.19 30.57 -6.21
N THR A 186 16.96 31.59 -5.86
CA THR A 186 18.07 32.10 -6.69
C THR A 186 19.16 31.03 -6.77
N VAL A 187 19.51 30.60 -7.98
CA VAL A 187 20.50 29.55 -8.25
C VAL A 187 21.76 30.10 -8.90
N ALA A 188 21.70 31.29 -9.51
CA ALA A 188 22.84 32.01 -10.01
C ALA A 188 22.60 33.52 -9.91
N HIS A 189 23.62 34.26 -9.52
CA HIS A 189 23.60 35.70 -9.35
C HIS A 189 24.99 36.21 -9.70
N GLN A 190 25.11 36.92 -10.85
CA GLN A 190 26.41 37.38 -11.35
C GLN A 190 26.31 38.69 -12.10
N VAL A 191 27.28 39.57 -11.88
CA VAL A 191 27.45 40.82 -12.62
C VAL A 191 28.40 40.58 -13.78
N PHE A 192 27.96 41.01 -14.97
CA PHE A 192 28.77 41.04 -16.19
C PHE A 192 29.03 42.48 -16.59
N SER A 193 30.25 42.74 -17.07
CA SER A 193 30.68 44.08 -17.45
C SER A 193 31.27 44.01 -18.89
N ASN A 194 30.84 44.93 -19.74
CA ASN A 194 31.31 45.06 -21.09
C ASN A 194 31.97 46.45 -21.29
N GLY A 195 33.28 46.46 -21.41
CA GLY A 195 34.07 47.67 -21.67
C GLY A 195 34.38 47.93 -23.14
N THR A 196 33.77 47.20 -24.05
CA THR A 196 34.02 47.31 -25.50
C THR A 196 32.93 48.08 -26.21
N ASP A 197 33.17 48.46 -27.47
CA ASP A 197 32.22 49.16 -28.34
C ASP A 197 31.19 48.22 -29.02
N LEU A 198 31.23 46.91 -28.75
CA LEU A 198 30.36 45.90 -29.35
C LEU A 198 29.61 45.13 -28.24
N ASP A 199 28.44 44.62 -28.59
CA ASP A 199 27.71 43.68 -27.71
C ASP A 199 28.59 42.47 -27.41
N GLN A 200 28.62 42.06 -26.12
CA GLN A 200 29.30 40.84 -25.68
C GLN A 200 28.32 39.83 -25.14
N THR A 201 28.48 38.59 -25.58
CA THR A 201 27.70 37.47 -25.05
C THR A 201 28.43 36.83 -23.86
N PHE A 202 27.78 36.74 -22.75
CA PHE A 202 28.20 36.03 -21.54
C PHE A 202 27.29 34.82 -21.30
N GLU A 203 27.75 33.90 -20.49
CA GLU A 203 26.96 32.78 -20.05
C GLU A 203 26.74 32.88 -18.53
N LEU A 204 25.46 32.97 -18.08
CA LEU A 204 25.10 32.79 -16.71
C LEU A 204 24.85 31.30 -16.50
N SER A 205 25.69 30.66 -15.70
CA SER A 205 25.56 29.24 -15.39
C SER A 205 25.43 29.02 -13.89
N GLY A 206 24.77 27.94 -13.52
CA GLY A 206 24.62 27.52 -12.16
C GLY A 206 24.28 26.03 -12.07
N SER A 207 24.51 25.47 -10.90
CA SER A 207 24.09 24.10 -10.60
C SER A 207 23.56 24.01 -9.19
N ARG A 208 22.58 23.14 -8.97
CA ARG A 208 22.04 22.84 -7.65
C ARG A 208 21.62 21.39 -7.56
N SER A 209 21.94 20.77 -6.44
CA SER A 209 21.42 19.46 -6.10
C SER A 209 20.00 19.60 -5.54
N VAL A 210 19.08 18.83 -6.09
CA VAL A 210 17.67 18.79 -5.69
C VAL A 210 17.28 17.34 -5.43
N THR A 211 16.64 17.10 -4.31
CA THR A 211 16.07 15.79 -4.02
C THR A 211 14.65 15.75 -4.57
N ILE A 212 14.44 14.92 -5.58
CA ILE A 212 13.12 14.67 -6.18
C ILE A 212 12.50 13.50 -5.44
N THR A 213 11.34 13.72 -4.85
CA THR A 213 10.57 12.70 -4.13
C THR A 213 9.28 12.39 -4.88
N ARG A 214 8.84 11.14 -4.80
CA ARG A 214 7.57 10.67 -5.34
C ARG A 214 7.06 9.57 -4.43
N GLU A 215 5.81 9.68 -3.99
CA GLU A 215 5.19 8.70 -3.11
C GLU A 215 3.69 8.58 -3.40
N TRP A 216 3.22 7.35 -3.58
CA TRP A 216 1.81 7.01 -3.61
C TRP A 216 1.45 6.33 -2.29
N SER A 217 0.60 6.94 -1.48
CA SER A 217 0.17 6.36 -0.20
C SER A 217 -0.66 5.10 -0.43
N LEU A 218 -0.35 4.03 0.28
CA LEU A 218 -1.13 2.80 0.26
C LEU A 218 -2.14 2.81 1.41
N THR A 219 -3.42 2.72 1.10
CA THR A 219 -4.50 2.92 2.07
C THR A 219 -5.10 1.64 2.63
N THR A 220 -4.92 0.49 1.95
CA THR A 220 -5.42 -0.79 2.45
C THR A 220 -4.33 -1.58 3.15
N SER A 221 -4.69 -2.30 4.22
CA SER A 221 -3.70 -3.12 4.93
C SER A 221 -3.11 -4.23 4.06
N LEU A 222 -3.87 -4.75 3.09
CA LEU A 222 -3.36 -5.71 2.12
C LEU A 222 -2.23 -5.09 1.28
N SER A 223 -2.44 -3.89 0.71
CA SER A 223 -1.42 -3.21 -0.10
C SER A 223 -0.18 -2.81 0.72
N MET A 224 -0.35 -2.44 1.99
CA MET A 224 0.78 -2.14 2.90
C MET A 224 1.57 -3.39 3.34
N THR A 225 1.00 -4.59 3.19
CA THR A 225 1.64 -5.85 3.60
C THR A 225 2.51 -6.45 2.52
N ILE A 226 2.36 -6.03 1.26
CA ILE A 226 3.02 -6.59 0.09
C ILE A 226 3.89 -5.54 -0.62
N SER A 227 4.86 -6.01 -1.41
CA SER A 227 5.59 -5.11 -2.31
C SER A 227 4.73 -4.73 -3.49
N VAL A 228 4.49 -3.44 -3.68
CA VAL A 228 3.66 -2.88 -4.75
C VAL A 228 4.52 -2.06 -5.70
N GLU A 229 4.34 -2.27 -6.99
CA GLU A 229 4.80 -1.37 -8.06
C GLU A 229 3.68 -0.42 -8.47
N VAL A 230 4.02 0.70 -9.08
CA VAL A 230 3.05 1.67 -9.58
C VAL A 230 3.27 1.90 -11.07
N THR A 231 2.24 1.67 -11.87
CA THR A 231 2.25 2.05 -13.29
C THR A 231 1.40 3.30 -13.47
N ALA A 232 2.07 4.46 -13.54
CA ALA A 232 1.42 5.76 -13.56
C ALA A 232 2.19 6.78 -14.41
N GLY A 233 1.50 7.80 -14.89
CA GLY A 233 2.11 9.06 -15.25
C GLY A 233 2.34 9.91 -13.99
N ILE A 234 3.35 10.75 -14.00
CA ILE A 234 3.71 11.61 -12.87
C ILE A 234 3.10 13.00 -13.13
N PRO A 235 2.37 13.58 -12.15
CA PRO A 235 1.94 14.97 -12.23
C PRO A 235 3.14 15.90 -12.24
N GLU A 236 3.16 16.84 -13.19
CA GLU A 236 4.22 17.82 -13.37
C GLU A 236 3.62 19.20 -13.61
N VAL A 237 4.28 20.23 -13.09
CA VAL A 237 3.92 21.62 -13.35
C VAL A 237 4.70 22.13 -14.55
N VAL A 238 4.01 22.68 -15.52
CA VAL A 238 4.64 23.30 -16.70
C VAL A 238 4.33 24.78 -16.76
N SER A 239 5.31 25.57 -17.25
CA SER A 239 5.11 26.99 -17.48
C SER A 239 4.27 27.21 -18.73
N ALA A 240 3.18 27.98 -18.60
CA ALA A 240 2.34 28.42 -19.70
C ALA A 240 2.42 29.93 -19.89
N LYS A 241 1.95 30.46 -21.01
CA LYS A 241 1.93 31.91 -21.29
C LYS A 241 1.11 32.72 -20.28
N THR A 242 0.16 32.07 -19.62
CA THR A 242 -0.78 32.67 -18.65
C THR A 242 -0.51 32.28 -17.20
N GLY A 243 0.63 31.64 -16.94
CA GLY A 243 0.98 31.14 -15.59
C GLY A 243 1.50 29.71 -15.62
N PHE A 244 1.06 28.90 -14.66
CA PHE A 244 1.41 27.50 -14.54
C PHE A 244 0.23 26.63 -14.95
N SER A 245 0.49 25.47 -15.49
CA SER A 245 -0.49 24.44 -15.78
C SER A 245 0.02 23.07 -15.40
N TRP A 246 -0.89 22.14 -15.16
CA TRP A 246 -0.57 20.76 -14.89
C TRP A 246 -0.42 19.96 -16.18
N THR A 247 0.47 19.00 -16.15
CA THR A 247 0.55 17.91 -17.13
C THR A 247 0.82 16.61 -16.39
N VAL A 248 0.50 15.49 -17.04
CA VAL A 248 0.84 14.16 -16.54
C VAL A 248 1.77 13.52 -17.54
N SER A 249 2.92 13.04 -17.08
CA SER A 249 3.90 12.39 -17.96
C SER A 249 3.35 11.10 -18.57
N SER A 250 4.04 10.53 -19.53
CA SER A 250 3.72 9.20 -20.07
C SER A 250 3.78 8.13 -18.97
N LEU A 251 2.99 7.07 -19.13
CA LEU A 251 2.97 5.94 -18.20
C LEU A 251 4.34 5.28 -18.12
N ALA A 252 4.78 5.03 -16.88
CA ALA A 252 5.98 4.28 -16.56
C ALA A 252 5.79 3.49 -15.26
N THR A 253 6.62 2.47 -15.04
CA THR A 253 6.60 1.70 -13.80
C THR A 253 7.54 2.33 -12.78
N HIS A 254 7.03 2.54 -11.58
CA HIS A 254 7.72 3.17 -10.46
C HIS A 254 7.62 2.29 -9.21
N SER A 255 8.53 2.49 -8.26
CA SER A 255 8.33 2.06 -6.88
C SER A 255 7.30 2.96 -6.21
N VAL A 256 6.59 2.46 -5.19
CA VAL A 256 5.59 3.22 -4.42
C VAL A 256 6.17 4.49 -3.82
N SER A 257 7.42 4.43 -3.38
CA SER A 257 8.16 5.61 -2.90
C SER A 257 9.56 5.65 -3.50
N THR A 258 9.96 6.81 -3.97
CA THR A 258 11.30 7.08 -4.48
C THR A 258 11.81 8.42 -3.99
N SER A 259 13.11 8.49 -3.72
CA SER A 259 13.81 9.72 -3.36
C SER A 259 15.19 9.71 -4.06
N ASN A 260 15.35 10.57 -5.05
CA ASN A 260 16.58 10.65 -5.83
C ASN A 260 17.13 12.07 -5.82
N THR A 261 18.41 12.23 -5.49
CA THR A 261 19.09 13.51 -5.58
C THR A 261 19.72 13.66 -6.96
N GLU A 262 19.31 14.66 -7.68
CA GLU A 262 19.83 15.02 -9.01
C GLU A 262 20.48 16.39 -8.97
N THR A 263 21.60 16.55 -9.68
CA THR A 263 22.19 17.87 -9.89
C THR A 263 21.63 18.47 -11.18
N LYS A 264 20.82 19.52 -11.04
CA LYS A 264 20.33 20.31 -12.17
C LYS A 264 21.34 21.39 -12.50
N THR A 265 21.72 21.48 -13.77
CA THR A 265 22.67 22.48 -14.30
C THR A 265 21.95 23.35 -15.29
N TRP A 266 22.18 24.66 -15.21
CA TRP A 266 21.56 25.64 -16.07
C TRP A 266 22.62 26.48 -16.77
N ARG A 267 22.34 26.86 -18.00
CA ARG A 267 23.17 27.75 -18.83
C ARG A 267 22.28 28.70 -19.64
N TRP A 268 22.48 29.98 -19.44
CA TRP A 268 21.73 31.02 -20.15
C TRP A 268 22.69 31.98 -20.82
N PRO A 269 22.65 32.11 -22.15
CA PRO A 269 23.39 33.16 -22.87
C PRO A 269 22.75 34.52 -22.58
N LEU A 270 23.56 35.49 -22.21
CA LEU A 270 23.16 36.86 -21.91
C LEU A 270 23.94 37.80 -22.80
N VAL A 271 23.29 38.86 -23.27
CA VAL A 271 23.96 39.92 -24.04
C VAL A 271 24.14 41.14 -23.15
N CYS A 272 25.38 41.56 -22.96
CA CYS A 272 25.73 42.78 -22.28
C CYS A 272 26.05 43.87 -23.34
N PRO A 273 25.27 44.97 -23.37
CA PRO A 273 25.50 46.05 -24.31
C PRO A 273 26.88 46.73 -24.15
N PRO A 274 27.34 47.50 -25.16
CA PRO A 274 28.57 48.24 -25.06
C PRO A 274 28.62 49.17 -23.83
N HIS A 275 29.80 49.30 -23.23
CA HIS A 275 30.07 50.18 -22.09
C HIS A 275 29.04 50.08 -20.95
N SER A 276 28.52 48.87 -20.69
CA SER A 276 27.49 48.69 -19.69
C SER A 276 27.80 47.54 -18.72
N ARG A 277 27.06 47.52 -17.62
CA ARG A 277 27.04 46.43 -16.62
C ARG A 277 25.62 45.88 -16.51
N ILE A 278 25.52 44.57 -16.48
CA ILE A 278 24.24 43.89 -16.27
C ILE A 278 24.38 42.92 -15.07
N LEU A 279 23.33 42.81 -14.32
CA LEU A 279 23.15 41.75 -13.32
C LEU A 279 22.27 40.67 -13.93
N GLY A 280 22.81 39.45 -14.01
CA GLY A 280 22.03 38.26 -14.31
C GLY A 280 21.62 37.53 -13.04
N GLU A 281 20.35 37.31 -12.84
CA GLU A 281 19.80 36.53 -11.78
C GLU A 281 18.94 35.40 -12.32
N ALA A 282 19.29 34.14 -11.98
CA ALA A 282 18.53 32.97 -12.38
C ALA A 282 17.84 32.34 -11.17
N THR A 283 16.58 31.99 -11.34
CA THR A 283 15.76 31.33 -10.33
C THR A 283 15.42 29.92 -10.74
N MET A 284 15.26 29.06 -9.75
CA MET A 284 14.67 27.74 -9.87
C MET A 284 13.41 27.68 -8.98
N TYR A 285 12.43 26.94 -9.42
CA TYR A 285 11.24 26.66 -8.61
C TYR A 285 11.27 25.22 -8.13
N ALA A 286 10.89 25.01 -6.87
CA ALA A 286 10.56 23.73 -6.32
C ALA A 286 9.03 23.68 -6.13
N ASP A 287 8.40 22.71 -6.76
CA ASP A 287 6.96 22.56 -6.76
C ASP A 287 6.61 21.32 -5.90
N ASP A 288 6.00 21.56 -4.74
CA ASP A 288 5.40 20.52 -3.92
C ASP A 288 4.04 20.15 -4.50
N ILE A 289 3.82 18.87 -4.70
CA ILE A 289 2.60 18.29 -5.25
C ILE A 289 2.01 17.39 -4.18
N ASP A 290 0.79 17.66 -3.77
CA ASP A 290 0.00 16.85 -2.84
C ASP A 290 -1.40 16.74 -3.44
N THR A 291 -1.71 15.61 -4.07
CA THR A 291 -2.97 15.42 -4.77
C THR A 291 -3.53 14.03 -4.55
N GLU A 292 -4.86 13.92 -4.49
CA GLU A 292 -5.54 12.64 -4.41
C GLU A 292 -5.35 11.84 -5.71
N TYR A 293 -5.28 10.52 -5.56
CA TYR A 293 -5.34 9.62 -6.70
C TYR A 293 -6.37 8.51 -6.50
N GLU A 294 -6.89 8.02 -7.61
CA GLU A 294 -7.68 6.79 -7.71
C GLU A 294 -6.92 5.80 -8.61
N ALA A 295 -6.97 4.52 -8.26
CA ALA A 295 -6.27 3.48 -9.01
C ALA A 295 -6.93 2.11 -8.81
N ASP A 296 -6.55 1.15 -9.64
CA ASP A 296 -6.85 -0.26 -9.43
C ASP A 296 -5.59 -0.98 -8.90
N MET A 297 -5.74 -1.68 -7.78
CA MET A 297 -4.76 -2.64 -7.31
C MET A 297 -4.94 -3.95 -8.05
N GLU A 298 -3.93 -4.37 -8.78
CA GLU A 298 -3.86 -5.65 -9.44
C GLU A 298 -2.92 -6.60 -8.71
N LEU A 299 -3.45 -7.74 -8.24
CA LEU A 299 -2.69 -8.83 -7.63
C LEU A 299 -2.59 -9.99 -8.60
N GLN A 300 -1.41 -10.27 -9.09
CA GLN A 300 -1.11 -11.45 -9.91
C GLN A 300 -0.69 -12.59 -8.97
N LEU A 301 -1.46 -13.67 -8.97
CA LEU A 301 -1.26 -14.82 -8.10
C LEU A 301 -0.45 -15.91 -8.81
N LYS A 302 0.30 -16.71 -8.04
CA LYS A 302 1.14 -17.79 -8.63
C LYS A 302 0.33 -18.88 -9.33
N ASN A 303 -0.96 -19.02 -9.03
CA ASN A 303 -1.86 -19.93 -9.74
C ASN A 303 -2.34 -19.40 -11.09
N GLY A 304 -1.83 -18.24 -11.55
CA GLY A 304 -2.18 -17.59 -12.82
C GLY A 304 -3.46 -16.76 -12.77
N LYS A 305 -4.13 -16.65 -11.63
CA LYS A 305 -5.30 -15.77 -11.46
C LYS A 305 -4.84 -14.36 -11.13
N THR A 306 -5.66 -13.40 -11.54
CA THR A 306 -5.48 -11.98 -11.24
C THR A 306 -6.69 -11.47 -10.48
N TYR A 307 -6.46 -10.84 -9.34
CA TYR A 307 -7.49 -10.17 -8.57
C TYR A 307 -7.30 -8.66 -8.67
N ARG A 308 -8.39 -7.92 -8.90
CA ARG A 308 -8.38 -6.45 -8.98
C ARG A 308 -9.41 -5.87 -8.03
N TYR A 309 -9.02 -4.77 -7.37
CA TYR A 309 -9.92 -3.97 -6.56
C TYR A 309 -9.51 -2.50 -6.60
N HIS A 310 -10.52 -1.63 -6.48
CA HIS A 310 -10.32 -0.19 -6.52
C HIS A 310 -9.71 0.32 -5.22
N VAL A 311 -8.78 1.26 -5.33
CA VAL A 311 -8.12 1.95 -4.22
C VAL A 311 -8.01 3.43 -4.51
N ASN A 312 -7.93 4.23 -3.45
CA ASN A 312 -7.63 5.65 -3.51
C ASN A 312 -6.52 5.98 -2.51
N GLY A 313 -5.85 7.10 -2.70
CA GLY A 313 -4.79 7.55 -1.82
C GLY A 313 -4.33 8.95 -2.18
N VAL A 314 -3.20 9.34 -1.65
CA VAL A 314 -2.57 10.64 -1.90
C VAL A 314 -1.23 10.41 -2.59
N TYR A 315 -0.99 11.15 -3.65
CA TYR A 315 0.31 11.28 -4.28
C TYR A 315 1.03 12.50 -3.72
N ASN A 316 2.21 12.29 -3.17
CA ASN A 316 3.11 13.35 -2.72
C ASN A 316 4.35 13.37 -3.61
N GLY A 317 4.68 14.52 -4.17
CA GLY A 317 5.85 14.67 -5.02
C GLY A 317 6.51 16.01 -4.85
N LEU A 318 7.84 16.06 -5.02
CA LEU A 318 8.60 17.28 -5.16
C LEU A 318 9.31 17.25 -6.51
N ASN A 319 8.97 18.22 -7.36
CA ASN A 319 9.61 18.43 -8.65
C ASN A 319 10.40 19.74 -8.64
N ALA A 320 11.49 19.77 -9.39
CA ALA A 320 12.26 20.99 -9.59
C ALA A 320 12.34 21.33 -11.07
N ARG A 321 12.08 22.58 -11.38
CA ARG A 321 12.15 23.11 -12.74
C ARG A 321 13.00 24.36 -12.84
N SER A 322 13.58 24.60 -14.00
CA SER A 322 14.26 25.85 -14.29
C SER A 322 13.26 27.00 -14.29
N GLY A 323 13.64 28.09 -13.65
CA GLY A 323 12.88 29.32 -13.62
C GLY A 323 13.29 30.29 -14.71
N ASN A 324 13.04 31.54 -14.44
CA ASN A 324 13.36 32.64 -15.33
C ASN A 324 14.75 33.22 -15.03
N VAL A 325 15.34 33.81 -16.05
CA VAL A 325 16.49 34.70 -15.89
C VAL A 325 16.01 36.15 -15.96
N LYS A 326 16.33 36.90 -14.92
CA LYS A 326 16.11 38.33 -14.86
C LYS A 326 17.43 39.05 -15.19
N LEU A 327 17.34 40.09 -15.99
CA LEU A 327 18.45 40.94 -16.33
C LEU A 327 18.15 42.36 -15.84
N ASP A 328 19.01 42.87 -14.98
CA ASP A 328 18.95 44.26 -14.51
C ASP A 328 20.13 45.03 -15.07
N ASN A 329 19.86 46.18 -15.73
CA ASN A 329 20.90 47.08 -16.19
C ASN A 329 21.42 47.91 -15.00
N LEU A 330 22.67 47.75 -14.68
CA LEU A 330 23.34 48.45 -13.58
C LEU A 330 23.99 49.81 -14.01
N GLY A 331 23.78 50.19 -15.25
CA GLY A 331 24.32 51.47 -15.79
C GLY A 331 25.67 51.33 -16.48
N PRO A 332 26.33 52.44 -16.79
CA PRO A 332 27.56 52.47 -17.54
C PRO A 332 28.72 51.76 -16.84
N TYR A 333 29.54 51.05 -17.62
CA TYR A 333 30.81 50.54 -17.14
C TYR A 333 31.85 51.65 -17.17
N THR A 334 32.24 52.16 -16.02
CA THR A 334 33.19 53.24 -15.87
C THR A 334 34.62 52.74 -15.63
N GLY A 335 35.00 51.61 -16.21
CA GLY A 335 36.25 50.88 -16.01
C GLY A 335 37.32 51.58 -15.12
N ASN A 336 37.64 50.88 -14.01
CA ASN A 336 38.89 51.15 -13.30
C ASN A 336 39.84 50.02 -13.63
#